data_db9a28fbb0ab2ac7276e924d539c8bdd
#
_entry.id   db9a28fbb0ab2ac7276e924d539c8bdd
#
_cell.length_a   1.000
_cell.length_b   1.000
_cell.length_c   1.000
_cell.angle_alpha   90.00
_cell.angle_beta   90.00
_cell.angle_gamma   90.00
#
_symmetry.space_group_name_H-M   'P 1'
#
loop_
_entity.id
_entity.type
_entity.pdbx_description
1 polymer ?
#
loop_
_entity_poly.entity_id
_entity_poly.type
_entity_poly.pdbx_seq_one_letter_code
_entity_poly.pdbx_strand_id
1 'polypeptide(L)'
;MKLPSNIKQVPMKESQYIKTETKKNMIVLHHTAGNSSGVSTIKMWDNDGRGRIATCVVISGKGQSKNTYDGEICQAFSSKYWGYHLGLKQDIFRAKGVPYKSIDPMSIGVEICNWGPLTKKGDKFYNYVNREVPIDQVCELDKPYKGRKYYH
;
A
#
# COMPACT_ATOMS: atom_id res chain seq x y z
N MET A 1 -14.41 -10.20 18.36
CA MET A 1 -13.40 -9.17 18.68
C MET A 1 -13.93 -7.86 18.15
N LYS A 2 -14.08 -6.82 18.98
CA LYS A 2 -14.46 -5.48 18.49
C LYS A 2 -13.23 -4.86 17.80
N LEU A 3 -13.42 -4.28 16.62
CA LEU A 3 -12.38 -3.49 15.96
C LEU A 3 -12.05 -2.26 16.85
N PRO A 4 -10.77 -1.82 16.87
CA PRO A 4 -10.43 -0.55 17.49
C PRO A 4 -11.30 0.57 16.92
N SER A 5 -11.76 1.47 17.78
CA SER A 5 -12.69 2.56 17.41
C SER A 5 -12.12 3.58 16.39
N ASN A 6 -10.80 3.53 16.18
CA ASN A 6 -10.07 4.42 15.27
C ASN A 6 -9.90 3.86 13.84
N ILE A 7 -10.48 2.68 13.52
CA ILE A 7 -10.41 2.11 12.17
C ILE A 7 -11.65 2.51 11.40
N LYS A 8 -11.45 3.30 10.34
CA LYS A 8 -12.49 3.73 9.43
C LYS A 8 -12.84 2.61 8.45
N GLN A 9 -14.10 2.21 8.42
CA GLN A 9 -14.59 1.23 7.47
C GLN A 9 -14.87 1.92 6.13
N VAL A 10 -14.26 1.42 5.04
CA VAL A 10 -14.44 1.88 3.67
C VAL A 10 -14.70 0.64 2.81
N PRO A 11 -15.90 0.08 2.87
CA PRO A 11 -16.18 -1.22 2.26
C PRO A 11 -16.04 -1.17 0.73
N MET A 12 -15.39 -2.19 0.18
CA MET A 12 -15.29 -2.47 -1.25
C MET A 12 -16.38 -3.45 -1.70
N LYS A 13 -16.69 -3.46 -3.00
CA LYS A 13 -17.55 -4.46 -3.63
C LYS A 13 -16.96 -5.87 -3.43
N GLU A 14 -17.81 -6.85 -3.17
CA GLU A 14 -17.36 -8.25 -2.97
C GLU A 14 -16.67 -8.85 -4.20
N SER A 15 -16.90 -8.29 -5.38
CA SER A 15 -16.19 -8.66 -6.61
C SER A 15 -14.71 -8.26 -6.62
N GLN A 16 -14.29 -7.35 -5.73
CA GLN A 16 -12.94 -6.77 -5.71
C GLN A 16 -11.97 -7.43 -4.71
N TYR A 17 -12.44 -8.43 -3.97
CA TYR A 17 -11.60 -9.26 -3.10
C TYR A 17 -12.13 -10.70 -3.08
N ILE A 18 -11.41 -11.60 -2.42
CA ILE A 18 -11.81 -13.01 -2.32
C ILE A 18 -12.37 -13.26 -0.93
N LYS A 19 -13.70 -13.51 -0.85
CA LYS A 19 -14.47 -13.71 0.37
C LYS A 19 -14.36 -15.15 0.87
N THR A 20 -13.12 -15.64 0.98
CA THR A 20 -12.79 -16.94 1.56
C THR A 20 -11.95 -16.72 2.80
N GLU A 21 -12.38 -17.24 3.93
CA GLU A 21 -11.63 -17.14 5.18
C GLU A 21 -10.35 -17.97 5.11
N THR A 22 -9.23 -17.36 5.50
CA THR A 22 -7.92 -18.02 5.52
C THR A 22 -7.15 -17.66 6.78
N LYS A 23 -6.30 -18.57 7.23
CA LYS A 23 -5.40 -18.33 8.36
C LYS A 23 -4.28 -17.38 7.92
N LYS A 24 -4.14 -16.26 8.64
CA LYS A 24 -3.08 -15.28 8.41
C LYS A 24 -1.89 -15.54 9.34
N ASN A 25 -0.70 -15.49 8.79
CA ASN A 25 0.54 -15.71 9.54
C ASN A 25 1.63 -14.66 9.21
N MET A 26 1.32 -13.67 8.37
CA MET A 26 2.24 -12.58 8.05
C MET A 26 1.49 -11.28 7.74
N ILE A 27 2.18 -10.17 7.90
CA ILE A 27 1.77 -8.84 7.43
C ILE A 27 2.77 -8.42 6.36
N VAL A 28 2.28 -7.86 5.25
CA VAL A 28 3.10 -7.32 4.18
C VAL A 28 2.79 -5.85 4.02
N LEU A 29 3.83 -5.03 4.12
CA LEU A 29 3.73 -3.59 3.96
C LEU A 29 4.01 -3.21 2.50
N HIS A 30 3.15 -2.36 1.96
CA HIS A 30 3.27 -1.75 0.64
C HIS A 30 3.27 -0.23 0.77
N HIS A 31 3.50 0.47 -0.32
CA HIS A 31 3.34 1.91 -0.41
C HIS A 31 2.69 2.33 -1.74
N THR A 32 1.84 3.35 -1.70
CA THR A 32 1.05 3.79 -2.87
C THR A 32 1.85 4.54 -3.92
N ALA A 33 2.98 5.13 -3.55
CA ALA A 33 3.81 5.98 -4.40
C ALA A 33 3.08 7.20 -5.00
N GLY A 34 2.05 7.74 -4.36
CA GLY A 34 1.44 8.95 -4.89
C GLY A 34 0.08 9.37 -4.36
N ASN A 35 -0.57 8.58 -3.57
CA ASN A 35 -1.85 8.94 -2.97
C ASN A 35 -1.73 9.08 -1.44
N SER A 36 -2.28 10.17 -0.92
CA SER A 36 -2.23 10.47 0.51
C SER A 36 -3.48 10.07 1.28
N SER A 37 -4.55 9.64 0.60
CA SER A 37 -5.82 9.26 1.22
C SER A 37 -6.10 7.77 1.10
N GLY A 38 -6.26 7.10 2.24
CA GLY A 38 -6.68 5.70 2.28
C GLY A 38 -8.05 5.48 1.66
N VAL A 39 -8.98 6.40 1.88
CA VAL A 39 -10.33 6.35 1.27
C VAL A 39 -10.24 6.42 -0.26
N SER A 40 -9.44 7.34 -0.80
CA SER A 40 -9.27 7.48 -2.26
C SER A 40 -8.59 6.24 -2.86
N THR A 41 -7.60 5.68 -2.17
CA THR A 41 -6.90 4.47 -2.60
C THR A 41 -7.88 3.29 -2.68
N ILE A 42 -8.69 3.07 -1.65
CA ILE A 42 -9.68 2.00 -1.64
C ILE A 42 -10.73 2.20 -2.74
N LYS A 43 -11.22 3.41 -2.94
CA LYS A 43 -12.18 3.71 -4.03
C LYS A 43 -11.57 3.49 -5.42
N MET A 44 -10.28 3.73 -5.59
CA MET A 44 -9.58 3.45 -6.84
C MET A 44 -9.56 1.94 -7.11
N TRP A 45 -9.22 1.13 -6.12
CA TRP A 45 -9.25 -0.35 -6.26
C TRP A 45 -10.66 -0.88 -6.49
N ASP A 46 -11.67 -0.29 -5.85
CA ASP A 46 -13.08 -0.68 -6.02
C ASP A 46 -13.60 -0.50 -7.45
N ASN A 47 -12.93 0.35 -8.22
CA ASN A 47 -13.21 0.60 -9.64
C ASN A 47 -12.12 0.07 -10.59
N ASP A 48 -11.15 -0.71 -10.09
CA ASP A 48 -10.08 -1.26 -10.93
C ASP A 48 -10.60 -2.45 -11.76
N GLY A 49 -10.59 -2.28 -13.07
CA GLY A 49 -11.05 -3.30 -14.02
C GLY A 49 -10.20 -4.58 -14.03
N ARG A 50 -8.98 -4.57 -13.46
CA ARG A 50 -8.16 -5.78 -13.29
C ARG A 50 -8.75 -6.72 -12.24
N GLY A 51 -9.54 -6.20 -11.31
CA GLY A 51 -10.26 -6.93 -10.28
C GLY A 51 -9.39 -7.57 -9.19
N ARG A 52 -9.89 -7.53 -7.95
CA ARG A 52 -9.30 -8.22 -6.78
C ARG A 52 -7.88 -7.84 -6.42
N ILE A 53 -7.38 -6.70 -6.92
CA ILE A 53 -6.06 -6.16 -6.58
C ILE A 53 -6.24 -5.13 -5.48
N ALA A 54 -6.05 -5.53 -4.23
CA ALA A 54 -6.22 -4.67 -3.07
C ALA A 54 -5.51 -5.21 -1.84
N THR A 55 -5.12 -4.32 -0.93
CA THR A 55 -4.76 -4.66 0.44
C THR A 55 -5.99 -4.52 1.36
N CYS A 56 -5.98 -5.25 2.47
CA CYS A 56 -7.07 -5.21 3.45
C CYS A 56 -7.13 -3.87 4.19
N VAL A 57 -5.97 -3.26 4.44
CA VAL A 57 -5.82 -2.04 5.23
C VAL A 57 -5.02 -1.01 4.45
N VAL A 58 -5.42 0.25 4.56
CA VAL A 58 -4.67 1.41 4.03
C VAL A 58 -4.47 2.42 5.15
N ILE A 59 -3.23 2.86 5.33
CA ILE A 59 -2.88 3.95 6.24
C ILE A 59 -2.68 5.21 5.41
N SER A 60 -3.48 6.24 5.67
CA SER A 60 -3.40 7.52 4.96
C SER A 60 -2.12 8.27 5.31
N GLY A 61 -1.54 8.94 4.32
CA GLY A 61 -0.39 9.81 4.50
C GLY A 61 -0.76 11.29 4.58
N LYS A 62 0.25 12.14 4.76
CA LYS A 62 0.06 13.57 5.03
C LYS A 62 -0.53 14.35 3.84
N GLY A 63 -0.23 14.01 2.61
CA GLY A 63 -0.76 14.71 1.42
C GLY A 63 -0.20 16.12 1.22
N GLN A 64 -0.67 16.80 0.17
CA GLN A 64 -0.16 18.12 -0.23
C GLN A 64 -0.85 19.31 0.43
N SER A 65 -2.05 19.13 0.92
CA SER A 65 -2.82 20.20 1.57
C SER A 65 -2.91 19.93 3.08
N LYS A 66 -3.43 20.88 3.83
CA LYS A 66 -3.75 20.75 5.26
C LYS A 66 -4.65 19.54 5.49
N ASN A 67 -4.04 18.41 5.50
CA ASN A 67 -4.65 17.11 5.41
C ASN A 67 -4.98 16.63 6.83
N THR A 68 -6.24 16.45 7.08
CA THR A 68 -6.76 16.04 8.40
C THR A 68 -6.78 14.51 8.58
N TYR A 69 -6.35 13.73 7.58
CA TYR A 69 -6.41 12.27 7.62
C TYR A 69 -5.05 11.57 7.70
N ASP A 70 -3.95 12.30 7.95
CA ASP A 70 -2.64 11.71 8.18
C ASP A 70 -2.69 10.68 9.32
N GLY A 71 -2.23 9.45 9.03
CA GLY A 71 -2.31 8.34 9.96
C GLY A 71 -3.71 7.70 10.10
N GLU A 72 -4.75 8.18 9.38
CA GLU A 72 -6.07 7.53 9.39
C GLU A 72 -5.95 6.09 8.86
N ILE A 73 -6.42 5.12 9.64
CA ILE A 73 -6.44 3.71 9.26
C ILE A 73 -7.77 3.39 8.61
N CYS A 74 -7.74 3.01 7.33
CA CYS A 74 -8.90 2.61 6.55
C CYS A 74 -8.91 1.09 6.33
N GLN A 75 -10.04 0.43 6.54
CA GLN A 75 -10.21 -0.98 6.25
C GLN A 75 -11.16 -1.18 5.07
N ALA A 76 -10.67 -1.88 4.02
CA ALA A 76 -11.40 -2.14 2.78
C ALA A 76 -12.32 -3.34 2.87
N PHE A 77 -11.86 -4.40 3.54
CA PHE A 77 -12.60 -5.64 3.78
C PHE A 77 -12.06 -6.34 5.03
N SER A 78 -12.77 -7.35 5.53
CA SER A 78 -12.34 -8.10 6.72
C SER A 78 -10.98 -8.76 6.51
N SER A 79 -10.08 -8.67 7.50
CA SER A 79 -8.77 -9.32 7.48
C SER A 79 -8.82 -10.86 7.41
N LYS A 80 -9.99 -11.48 7.58
CA LYS A 80 -10.19 -12.90 7.32
C LYS A 80 -10.14 -13.26 5.85
N TYR A 81 -10.47 -12.29 4.97
CA TYR A 81 -10.49 -12.42 3.52
C TYR A 81 -9.17 -11.98 2.90
N TRP A 82 -9.07 -11.98 1.59
CA TRP A 82 -7.83 -11.61 0.92
C TRP A 82 -8.06 -11.03 -0.49
N GLY A 83 -7.09 -10.29 -0.96
CA GLY A 83 -6.98 -9.80 -2.33
C GLY A 83 -5.58 -10.06 -2.87
N TYR A 84 -5.39 -9.93 -4.16
CA TYR A 84 -4.06 -10.01 -4.75
C TYR A 84 -3.30 -8.71 -4.47
N HIS A 85 -2.16 -8.80 -3.79
CA HIS A 85 -1.36 -7.63 -3.47
C HIS A 85 0.15 -7.82 -3.65
N LEU A 86 0.63 -9.05 -3.78
CA LEU A 86 2.05 -9.35 -3.86
C LEU A 86 2.57 -9.41 -5.30
N GLY A 87 1.74 -9.76 -6.27
CA GLY A 87 2.14 -9.90 -7.65
C GLY A 87 3.25 -10.94 -7.89
N LEU A 88 3.42 -11.88 -6.97
CA LEU A 88 4.44 -12.91 -7.08
C LEU A 88 4.08 -13.93 -8.16
N LYS A 89 4.96 -14.05 -9.14
CA LYS A 89 4.81 -14.98 -10.25
C LYS A 89 5.54 -16.31 -9.99
N GLN A 90 5.10 -17.35 -10.68
CA GLN A 90 5.67 -18.70 -10.57
C GLN A 90 7.17 -18.75 -10.91
N ASP A 91 7.63 -17.91 -11.86
CA ASP A 91 9.02 -17.83 -12.27
C ASP A 91 9.97 -17.41 -11.13
N ILE A 92 9.51 -16.54 -10.23
CA ILE A 92 10.27 -16.12 -9.03
C ILE A 92 10.56 -17.34 -8.14
N PHE A 93 9.57 -18.18 -7.93
CA PHE A 93 9.72 -19.40 -7.13
C PHE A 93 10.62 -20.41 -7.83
N ARG A 94 10.45 -20.59 -9.15
CA ARG A 94 11.30 -21.46 -9.96
C ARG A 94 12.77 -21.03 -9.92
N ALA A 95 13.05 -19.74 -10.04
CA ALA A 95 14.41 -19.19 -9.95
C ALA A 95 15.06 -19.40 -8.59
N LYS A 96 14.28 -19.62 -7.54
CA LYS A 96 14.75 -19.93 -6.19
C LYS A 96 14.75 -21.42 -5.86
N GLY A 97 14.41 -22.28 -6.82
CA GLY A 97 14.33 -23.74 -6.62
C GLY A 97 13.26 -24.19 -5.61
N VAL A 98 12.23 -23.39 -5.38
CA VAL A 98 11.16 -23.70 -4.44
C VAL A 98 9.81 -23.84 -5.15
N PRO A 99 8.90 -24.72 -4.65
CA PRO A 99 7.56 -24.85 -5.20
C PRO A 99 6.77 -23.54 -5.12
N TYR A 100 6.01 -23.24 -6.17
CA TYR A 100 5.10 -22.08 -6.16
C TYR A 100 4.04 -22.25 -5.07
N LYS A 101 3.88 -21.19 -4.30
CA LYS A 101 2.80 -21.08 -3.31
C LYS A 101 2.27 -19.65 -3.32
N SER A 102 0.97 -19.49 -3.48
CA SER A 102 0.34 -18.18 -3.30
C SER A 102 0.43 -17.77 -1.84
N ILE A 103 1.01 -16.60 -1.59
CA ILE A 103 1.20 -16.05 -0.23
C ILE A 103 0.09 -15.06 0.12
N ASP A 104 -0.60 -14.48 -0.88
CA ASP A 104 -1.71 -13.55 -0.67
C ASP A 104 -2.77 -14.07 0.32
N PRO A 105 -3.26 -15.33 0.24
CA PRO A 105 -4.24 -15.85 1.18
C PRO A 105 -3.76 -15.90 2.63
N MET A 106 -2.44 -16.03 2.86
CA MET A 106 -1.82 -16.19 4.17
C MET A 106 -1.35 -14.87 4.78
N SER A 107 -1.48 -13.77 4.05
CA SER A 107 -0.99 -12.44 4.46
C SER A 107 -2.13 -11.45 4.67
N ILE A 108 -1.83 -10.43 5.47
CA ILE A 108 -2.60 -9.19 5.55
C ILE A 108 -1.78 -8.13 4.84
N GLY A 109 -2.26 -7.64 3.69
CA GLY A 109 -1.64 -6.50 3.02
C GLY A 109 -2.02 -5.20 3.73
N VAL A 110 -1.03 -4.37 4.01
CA VAL A 110 -1.19 -3.02 4.53
C VAL A 110 -0.53 -2.04 3.57
N GLU A 111 -1.29 -1.15 2.99
CA GLU A 111 -0.80 -0.09 2.12
C GLU A 111 -0.53 1.17 2.94
N ILE A 112 0.64 1.78 2.78
CA ILE A 112 0.99 3.04 3.40
C ILE A 112 1.00 4.11 2.33
N CYS A 113 0.12 5.11 2.46
CA CYS A 113 0.06 6.21 1.51
C CYS A 113 1.26 7.14 1.71
N ASN A 114 2.12 7.23 0.70
CA ASN A 114 3.25 8.16 0.65
C ASN A 114 3.59 8.51 -0.80
N TRP A 115 4.53 9.44 -0.97
CA TRP A 115 4.95 9.90 -2.29
C TRP A 115 5.79 8.88 -3.08
N GLY A 116 6.24 7.81 -2.42
CA GLY A 116 7.19 6.85 -3.00
C GLY A 116 8.59 7.44 -3.18
N PRO A 117 9.41 6.81 -4.03
CA PRO A 117 10.75 7.30 -4.32
C PRO A 117 10.74 8.69 -4.94
N LEU A 118 11.58 9.60 -4.43
CA LEU A 118 11.68 10.97 -4.90
C LEU A 118 12.98 11.22 -5.65
N THR A 119 12.91 12.09 -6.67
CA THR A 119 14.06 12.59 -7.40
C THR A 119 14.38 14.00 -6.94
N LYS A 120 15.60 14.24 -6.45
CA LYS A 120 16.08 15.58 -6.13
C LYS A 120 16.55 16.30 -7.38
N LYS A 121 16.08 17.54 -7.60
CA LYS A 121 16.51 18.46 -8.67
C LYS A 121 16.78 19.84 -8.05
N GLY A 122 18.04 20.21 -7.88
CA GLY A 122 18.42 21.36 -7.07
C GLY A 122 17.96 21.18 -5.63
N ASP A 123 17.21 22.14 -5.11
CA ASP A 123 16.67 22.12 -3.74
C ASP A 123 15.24 21.55 -3.66
N LYS A 124 14.70 21.03 -4.76
CA LYS A 124 13.34 20.52 -4.86
C LYS A 124 13.31 19.03 -5.04
N PHE A 125 12.21 18.40 -4.61
CA PHE A 125 11.96 16.99 -4.71
C PHE A 125 10.71 16.70 -5.54
N TYR A 126 10.77 15.66 -6.36
CA TYR A 126 9.71 15.29 -7.30
C TYR A 126 9.41 13.82 -7.21
N ASN A 127 8.12 13.48 -7.22
CA ASN A 127 7.69 12.08 -7.30
C ASN A 127 7.82 11.52 -8.73
N TYR A 128 7.46 10.25 -8.93
CA TYR A 128 7.63 9.55 -10.22
C TYR A 128 6.80 10.15 -11.37
N VAL A 129 5.73 10.90 -11.09
CA VAL A 129 4.94 11.65 -12.10
C VAL A 129 5.42 13.11 -12.23
N ASN A 130 6.62 13.41 -11.76
CA ASN A 130 7.26 14.74 -11.80
C ASN A 130 6.47 15.86 -11.09
N ARG A 131 5.73 15.50 -10.05
CA ARG A 131 5.03 16.46 -9.18
C ARG A 131 5.96 16.88 -8.03
N GLU A 132 6.09 18.18 -7.78
CA GLU A 132 6.87 18.69 -6.65
C GLU A 132 6.26 18.26 -5.32
N VAL A 133 7.11 17.79 -4.41
CA VAL A 133 6.75 17.34 -3.07
C VAL A 133 7.23 18.36 -2.06
N PRO A 134 6.38 18.84 -1.13
CA PRO A 134 6.78 19.77 -0.09
C PRO A 134 7.94 19.23 0.76
N ILE A 135 8.92 20.07 1.07
CA ILE A 135 10.13 19.65 1.78
C ILE A 135 9.84 19.06 3.17
N ASP A 136 8.79 19.53 3.83
CA ASP A 136 8.34 19.01 5.14
C ASP A 136 7.72 17.62 5.07
N GLN A 137 7.56 17.07 3.87
CA GLN A 137 7.08 15.71 3.60
C GLN A 137 8.16 14.81 2.99
N VAL A 138 9.40 15.27 2.97
CA VAL A 138 10.53 14.51 2.42
C VAL A 138 11.35 13.92 3.55
N CYS A 139 11.63 12.63 3.45
CA CYS A 139 12.53 11.91 4.33
C CYS A 139 13.72 11.36 3.52
N GLU A 140 14.94 11.65 3.94
CA GLU A 140 16.14 11.00 3.42
C GLU A 140 16.38 9.71 4.23
N LEU A 141 16.65 8.59 3.56
CA LEU A 141 17.03 7.38 4.25
C LEU A 141 18.41 7.53 4.90
N ASP A 142 18.54 7.07 6.14
CA ASP A 142 19.81 7.08 6.90
C ASP A 142 20.93 6.33 6.19
N LYS A 143 20.58 5.33 5.39
CA LYS A 143 21.54 4.52 4.63
C LYS A 143 21.27 4.63 3.14
N PRO A 144 22.34 4.75 2.31
CA PRO A 144 22.17 4.73 0.87
C PRO A 144 21.52 3.44 0.39
N TYR A 145 20.58 3.54 -0.53
CA TYR A 145 20.03 2.39 -1.23
C TYR A 145 20.78 2.21 -2.57
N LYS A 146 21.37 1.03 -2.78
CA LYS A 146 22.19 0.74 -3.97
C LYS A 146 23.28 1.79 -4.23
N GLY A 147 23.94 2.27 -3.18
CA GLY A 147 25.03 3.24 -3.25
C GLY A 147 24.59 4.69 -3.56
N ARG A 148 23.29 5.00 -3.54
CA ARG A 148 22.76 6.34 -3.80
C ARG A 148 21.92 6.82 -2.63
N LYS A 149 21.95 8.14 -2.36
CA LYS A 149 20.99 8.77 -1.46
C LYS A 149 19.57 8.49 -1.96
N TYR A 150 18.68 8.14 -1.05
CA TYR A 150 17.31 7.80 -1.35
C TYR A 150 16.37 8.65 -0.52
N TYR A 151 15.38 9.22 -1.17
CA TYR A 151 14.36 10.08 -0.57
C TYR A 151 12.97 9.50 -0.80
N HIS A 152 12.09 9.64 0.19
CA HIS A 152 10.68 9.26 0.09
C HIS A 152 9.78 10.17 0.94
#